data_599e0b2d5e7e82fdf53230e3897945d4
#
_entry.id   599e0b2d5e7e82fdf53230e3897945d4
#
_cell.length_a   1.000
_cell.length_b   1.000
_cell.length_c   1.000
_cell.angle_alpha   90.00
_cell.angle_beta   90.00
_cell.angle_gamma   90.00
#
_symmetry.space_group_name_H-M   'P 1'
#
loop_
_entity.id
_entity.type
_entity.pdbx_description
1 polymer ?
#
loop_
_entity_poly.entity_id
_entity_poly.type
_entity_poly.pdbx_seq_one_letter_code
_entity_poly.pdbx_strand_id
1 'polypeptide(L)'
;MKLNKILSVALAAGMIFSLAACYGKSNKGNNSGMTKIILPDYDLKKDEYKLTISGWLIPSDLNETNVKWINESGISTLFAIGAGDGVQSFHSYDEKAEKTLNLLGNNGVKVYVNPGVSDGAAYRKISEFKQSDAVLGICVDEPNKSQMTSMAAQVDWWNQNSDGRNFYSNLFPSFAQVVQKEFDGVYSDYLKFYCDNVLSKLTSGEKWLSADRYPLTYNENGEKCLDDNWLFDVQTLAKVAKQYENIKTNFFIQTMPYGIDEDGNASGAIYGSRDRVPSYEDVRMQEYALMAFGYDGISCFCYASPLVGFEFAESQEAMISRAGEKTDIYASVKKANGELLAFDHVLLQFDWIGTFTNDAGHTTTGKDRTTNTSFQFLSRLSLDSVPSLKEVTTSQDTLFGYFNDEDGNDGIMAVNYNETSLNLTDEISLTFDGSKYNKAVCYIGGEKVVKTLDKGKLDLTLGVGEGVFIIPFAE
;
A
#
# COMPACT_ATOMS: atom_id res chain seq x y z
N MET A 1 -5.36 44.89 36.85
CA MET A 1 -5.62 45.86 35.75
C MET A 1 -5.82 45.11 34.48
N LYS A 2 -7.11 45.11 34.01
CA LYS A 2 -7.69 44.76 32.71
C LYS A 2 -7.14 43.55 31.92
N LEU A 3 -7.87 42.47 32.02
CA LEU A 3 -8.65 41.66 31.05
C LEU A 3 -8.66 42.18 29.61
N ASN A 4 -8.32 41.30 28.66
CA ASN A 4 -9.03 41.25 27.40
C ASN A 4 -9.17 39.76 26.95
N LYS A 5 -10.42 39.31 27.04
CA LYS A 5 -10.92 38.10 26.37
C LYS A 5 -11.12 38.43 24.88
N ILE A 6 -10.66 37.58 24.00
CA ILE A 6 -11.12 37.57 22.63
C ILE A 6 -11.87 36.24 22.41
N LEU A 7 -13.17 36.37 22.26
CA LEU A 7 -14.09 35.34 21.80
C LEU A 7 -13.86 35.15 20.30
N SER A 8 -13.60 33.92 19.86
CA SER A 8 -13.72 33.54 18.45
C SER A 8 -15.12 32.97 18.23
N VAL A 9 -15.92 33.71 17.48
CA VAL A 9 -17.27 33.33 17.05
C VAL A 9 -17.12 32.57 15.73
N ALA A 10 -17.62 31.34 15.72
CA ALA A 10 -17.82 30.58 14.50
C ALA A 10 -18.94 31.23 13.67
N LEU A 11 -18.64 31.68 12.47
CA LEU A 11 -19.64 32.07 11.48
C LEU A 11 -19.77 30.94 10.44
N ALA A 12 -20.86 30.19 10.55
CA ALA A 12 -21.37 29.38 9.47
C ALA A 12 -22.07 30.31 8.47
N ALA A 13 -21.46 30.58 7.33
CA ALA A 13 -22.08 31.34 6.25
C ALA A 13 -22.70 30.36 5.25
N GLY A 14 -24.00 30.10 5.40
CA GLY A 14 -24.80 29.48 4.35
C GLY A 14 -24.96 30.47 3.19
N MET A 15 -24.41 30.17 2.03
CA MET A 15 -24.72 30.88 0.79
C MET A 15 -25.98 30.30 0.15
N ILE A 16 -27.08 31.02 0.32
CA ILE A 16 -28.30 30.84 -0.46
C ILE A 16 -28.11 31.61 -1.78
N PHE A 17 -27.95 30.90 -2.90
CA PHE A 17 -28.05 31.49 -4.23
C PHE A 17 -29.51 31.63 -4.62
N SER A 18 -29.99 32.87 -4.67
CA SER A 18 -31.27 33.22 -5.26
C SER A 18 -31.17 33.21 -6.78
N LEU A 19 -31.87 32.27 -7.41
CA LEU A 19 -32.11 32.26 -8.85
C LEU A 19 -33.09 33.37 -9.23
N ALA A 20 -32.60 34.37 -9.92
CA ALA A 20 -33.46 35.32 -10.64
C ALA A 20 -33.93 34.68 -11.95
N ALA A 21 -35.21 34.39 -12.04
CA ALA A 21 -35.82 33.86 -13.25
C ALA A 21 -35.97 34.99 -14.28
N CYS A 22 -35.21 34.93 -15.36
CA CYS A 22 -35.53 35.65 -16.59
C CYS A 22 -36.39 34.77 -17.50
N TYR A 23 -37.66 35.10 -17.63
CA TYR A 23 -38.58 34.47 -18.57
C TYR A 23 -38.23 34.94 -20.00
N GLY A 24 -37.53 34.08 -20.75
CA GLY A 24 -37.37 34.20 -22.20
C GLY A 24 -38.03 32.98 -22.85
N LYS A 25 -39.15 33.17 -23.53
CA LYS A 25 -39.73 32.17 -24.41
C LYS A 25 -38.78 31.89 -25.56
N SER A 26 -38.25 30.69 -25.64
CA SER A 26 -37.55 30.20 -26.83
C SER A 26 -37.86 28.72 -27.05
N ASN A 27 -38.14 28.40 -28.27
CA ASN A 27 -38.51 27.18 -28.94
C ASN A 27 -38.05 25.88 -28.34
N LYS A 28 -39.02 24.92 -28.27
CA LYS A 28 -38.76 23.47 -28.06
C LYS A 28 -37.87 22.93 -29.19
N GLY A 29 -36.62 22.76 -28.86
CA GLY A 29 -35.74 21.76 -29.47
C GLY A 29 -35.39 20.77 -28.37
N ASN A 30 -35.87 19.53 -28.48
CA ASN A 30 -35.43 18.41 -27.61
C ASN A 30 -33.96 18.12 -27.92
N ASN A 31 -33.05 18.79 -27.23
CA ASN A 31 -31.68 18.34 -27.05
C ASN A 31 -31.48 18.09 -25.54
N SER A 32 -31.87 16.90 -25.07
CA SER A 32 -31.36 16.36 -23.80
C SER A 32 -29.95 15.90 -24.03
N GLY A 33 -29.03 16.83 -24.29
CA GLY A 33 -27.60 16.54 -24.34
C GLY A 33 -27.13 16.20 -22.94
N MET A 34 -26.43 15.08 -22.80
CA MET A 34 -25.70 14.71 -21.58
C MET A 34 -24.77 15.88 -21.21
N THR A 35 -24.71 16.23 -19.94
CA THR A 35 -23.77 17.23 -19.46
C THR A 35 -22.36 16.69 -19.61
N LYS A 36 -21.51 17.43 -20.32
CA LYS A 36 -20.11 17.01 -20.52
C LYS A 36 -19.36 17.00 -19.17
N ILE A 37 -18.64 15.91 -18.89
CA ILE A 37 -17.73 15.77 -17.75
C ILE A 37 -16.33 15.64 -18.32
N ILE A 38 -15.52 16.65 -18.14
CA ILE A 38 -14.13 16.70 -18.64
C ILE A 38 -13.21 16.34 -17.48
N LEU A 39 -12.50 15.23 -17.63
CA LEU A 39 -11.50 14.82 -16.64
C LEU A 39 -10.28 15.77 -16.68
N PRO A 40 -9.65 16.04 -15.54
CA PRO A 40 -8.35 16.69 -15.49
C PRO A 40 -7.30 15.92 -16.31
N ASP A 41 -6.28 16.62 -16.75
CA ASP A 41 -5.09 15.97 -17.28
C ASP A 41 -4.19 15.55 -16.11
N TYR A 42 -4.40 14.33 -15.61
CA TYR A 42 -3.66 13.78 -14.48
C TYR A 42 -2.16 13.64 -14.76
N ASP A 43 -1.76 13.55 -16.04
CA ASP A 43 -0.35 13.43 -16.43
C ASP A 43 0.47 14.69 -16.11
N LEU A 44 -0.18 15.85 -15.93
CA LEU A 44 0.49 17.10 -15.56
C LEU A 44 1.14 17.08 -14.18
N LYS A 45 0.62 16.26 -13.27
CA LYS A 45 1.12 16.13 -11.89
C LYS A 45 1.95 14.86 -11.65
N LYS A 46 2.34 14.17 -12.70
CA LYS A 46 3.01 12.86 -12.58
C LYS A 46 4.33 12.88 -11.81
N ASP A 47 5.00 14.02 -11.72
CA ASP A 47 6.23 14.15 -10.93
C ASP A 47 5.96 14.42 -9.45
N GLU A 48 4.74 14.84 -9.09
CA GLU A 48 4.31 15.14 -7.73
C GLU A 48 3.72 13.91 -7.04
N TYR A 49 3.05 13.04 -7.80
CA TYR A 49 2.36 11.85 -7.31
C TYR A 49 3.08 10.59 -7.78
N LYS A 50 3.81 9.96 -6.87
CA LYS A 50 4.59 8.73 -7.15
C LYS A 50 4.36 7.71 -6.06
N LEU A 51 4.01 6.50 -6.47
CA LEU A 51 3.96 5.36 -5.57
C LEU A 51 5.36 5.05 -5.05
N THR A 52 5.51 4.94 -3.74
CA THR A 52 6.77 4.53 -3.14
C THR A 52 6.84 3.01 -3.11
N ILE A 53 7.73 2.42 -3.91
CA ILE A 53 8.00 0.99 -3.84
C ILE A 53 9.34 0.77 -3.15
N SER A 54 9.32 -0.01 -2.08
CA SER A 54 10.48 -0.26 -1.23
C SER A 54 10.83 -1.76 -1.19
N GLY A 55 12.06 -2.07 -0.80
CA GLY A 55 12.50 -3.45 -0.62
C GLY A 55 13.22 -3.63 0.72
N TRP A 56 12.89 -4.72 1.40
CA TRP A 56 13.57 -5.10 2.65
C TRP A 56 14.90 -5.75 2.36
N LEU A 57 15.93 -5.34 3.08
CA LEU A 57 17.32 -5.78 3.00
C LEU A 57 18.11 -5.26 1.79
N ILE A 58 19.38 -4.98 2.03
CA ILE A 58 20.38 -4.60 1.01
C ILE A 58 21.38 -5.75 0.85
N PRO A 59 21.64 -6.24 -0.39
CA PRO A 59 22.65 -7.29 -0.60
C PRO A 59 24.03 -6.87 -0.13
N SER A 60 24.80 -7.79 0.45
CA SER A 60 26.17 -7.52 0.93
C SER A 60 27.16 -7.22 -0.20
N ASP A 61 26.93 -7.76 -1.39
CA ASP A 61 27.78 -7.68 -2.57
C ASP A 61 27.34 -6.60 -3.56
N LEU A 62 26.61 -5.57 -3.09
CA LEU A 62 26.12 -4.48 -3.93
C LEU A 62 27.28 -3.78 -4.66
N ASN A 63 27.13 -3.64 -5.98
CA ASN A 63 28.13 -3.09 -6.90
C ASN A 63 27.48 -2.33 -8.06
N GLU A 64 28.27 -1.72 -8.96
CA GLU A 64 27.81 -0.92 -10.10
C GLU A 64 26.90 -1.68 -11.10
N THR A 65 26.94 -3.01 -11.09
CA THR A 65 26.10 -3.82 -11.98
C THR A 65 24.75 -4.09 -11.34
N ASN A 66 24.75 -4.60 -10.09
CA ASN A 66 23.52 -5.05 -9.47
C ASN A 66 22.71 -3.92 -8.78
N VAL A 67 23.30 -2.77 -8.48
CA VAL A 67 22.57 -1.59 -8.00
C VAL A 67 21.49 -1.13 -9.00
N LYS A 68 21.72 -1.31 -10.29
CA LYS A 68 20.74 -0.95 -11.33
C LYS A 68 19.49 -1.82 -11.31
N TRP A 69 19.62 -3.05 -10.82
CA TRP A 69 18.49 -3.98 -10.72
C TRP A 69 17.41 -3.49 -9.76
N ILE A 70 17.79 -2.67 -8.77
CA ILE A 70 16.84 -2.07 -7.83
C ILE A 70 15.84 -1.20 -8.61
N ASN A 71 16.32 -0.21 -9.33
CA ASN A 71 15.46 0.67 -10.13
C ASN A 71 14.77 -0.07 -11.29
N GLU A 72 15.45 -1.04 -11.93
CA GLU A 72 14.83 -1.87 -12.97
C GLU A 72 13.63 -2.67 -12.47
N SER A 73 13.58 -3.01 -11.18
CA SER A 73 12.44 -3.68 -10.57
C SER A 73 11.33 -2.73 -10.11
N GLY A 74 11.50 -1.42 -10.31
CA GLY A 74 10.58 -0.38 -9.85
C GLY A 74 10.79 0.05 -8.39
N ILE A 75 11.74 -0.55 -7.67
CA ILE A 75 12.07 -0.20 -6.29
C ILE A 75 12.89 1.08 -6.27
N SER A 76 12.47 2.04 -5.44
CA SER A 76 13.16 3.33 -5.25
C SER A 76 13.82 3.48 -3.87
N THR A 77 13.43 2.63 -2.93
CA THR A 77 13.87 2.72 -1.53
C THR A 77 14.21 1.34 -0.97
N LEU A 78 15.28 1.25 -0.18
CA LEU A 78 15.65 0.03 0.52
C LEU A 78 15.74 0.24 2.03
N PHE A 79 15.51 -0.84 2.79
CA PHE A 79 15.69 -0.88 4.23
C PHE A 79 16.99 -1.60 4.56
N ALA A 80 17.94 -0.86 5.14
CA ALA A 80 19.22 -1.40 5.63
C ALA A 80 19.07 -1.93 7.06
N ILE A 81 18.23 -2.95 7.20
CA ILE A 81 17.91 -3.59 8.47
C ILE A 81 18.34 -5.04 8.37
N GLY A 82 18.91 -5.57 9.40
CA GLY A 82 19.34 -6.96 9.43
C GLY A 82 20.70 -7.11 10.09
N ALA A 83 20.96 -8.28 10.61
CA ALA A 83 22.23 -8.68 11.16
C ALA A 83 22.75 -9.86 10.38
N GLY A 84 24.00 -9.77 9.89
CA GLY A 84 24.70 -10.89 9.35
C GLY A 84 25.38 -10.68 8.00
N ASP A 85 26.02 -11.73 7.48
CA ASP A 85 26.98 -11.62 6.37
C ASP A 85 26.34 -11.47 4.97
N GLY A 86 25.06 -11.79 4.80
CA GLY A 86 24.37 -11.75 3.51
C GLY A 86 23.72 -10.42 3.16
N VAL A 87 23.56 -9.51 4.13
CA VAL A 87 22.85 -8.24 3.99
C VAL A 87 23.61 -7.10 4.68
N GLN A 88 23.35 -5.86 4.23
CA GLN A 88 23.98 -4.69 4.82
C GLN A 88 23.06 -3.99 5.81
N SER A 89 23.58 -3.70 6.99
CA SER A 89 22.99 -2.80 7.97
C SER A 89 23.99 -1.70 8.32
N PHE A 90 23.48 -0.50 8.60
CA PHE A 90 24.32 0.65 8.93
C PHE A 90 24.02 1.12 10.35
N HIS A 91 24.85 0.69 11.30
CA HIS A 91 24.76 1.12 12.69
C HIS A 91 25.53 2.42 12.99
N SER A 92 26.42 2.82 12.09
CA SER A 92 27.20 4.05 12.11
C SER A 92 27.57 4.44 10.68
N TYR A 93 27.96 5.71 10.49
CA TYR A 93 28.47 6.19 9.22
C TYR A 93 29.99 5.96 9.16
N ASP A 94 30.38 4.77 8.75
CA ASP A 94 31.78 4.38 8.51
C ASP A 94 32.09 4.33 7.01
N GLU A 95 33.33 4.00 6.64
CA GLU A 95 33.79 3.93 5.24
C GLU A 95 32.97 2.95 4.39
N LYS A 96 32.51 1.83 4.98
CA LYS A 96 31.65 0.85 4.29
C LYS A 96 30.28 1.43 4.03
N ALA A 97 29.67 2.05 5.05
CA ALA A 97 28.37 2.72 4.92
C ALA A 97 28.45 3.85 3.89
N GLU A 98 29.46 4.70 3.96
CA GLU A 98 29.67 5.80 3.00
C GLU A 98 29.76 5.30 1.57
N LYS A 99 30.57 4.28 1.31
CA LYS A 99 30.75 3.71 -0.03
C LYS A 99 29.41 3.17 -0.58
N THR A 100 28.68 2.41 0.22
CA THR A 100 27.41 1.81 -0.22
C THR A 100 26.33 2.87 -0.40
N LEU A 101 26.20 3.82 0.52
CA LEU A 101 25.21 4.89 0.43
C LEU A 101 25.47 5.82 -0.75
N ASN A 102 26.75 6.10 -1.07
CA ASN A 102 27.11 6.84 -2.26
C ASN A 102 26.74 6.08 -3.54
N LEU A 103 26.98 4.75 -3.59
CA LEU A 103 26.58 3.93 -4.73
C LEU A 103 25.05 3.95 -4.93
N LEU A 104 24.28 3.77 -3.88
CA LEU A 104 22.81 3.82 -3.92
C LEU A 104 22.33 5.21 -4.34
N GLY A 105 22.80 6.27 -3.69
CA GLY A 105 22.42 7.66 -3.98
C GLY A 105 22.75 8.09 -5.41
N ASN A 106 23.92 7.73 -5.94
CA ASN A 106 24.31 8.00 -7.33
C ASN A 106 23.41 7.29 -8.35
N ASN A 107 22.73 6.24 -7.95
CA ASN A 107 21.74 5.53 -8.75
C ASN A 107 20.29 5.91 -8.40
N GLY A 108 20.06 6.94 -7.60
CA GLY A 108 18.73 7.44 -7.26
C GLY A 108 17.98 6.59 -6.24
N VAL A 109 18.65 5.61 -5.61
CA VAL A 109 18.03 4.73 -4.60
C VAL A 109 18.16 5.37 -3.22
N LYS A 110 17.07 5.41 -2.48
CA LYS A 110 17.00 5.93 -1.11
C LYS A 110 17.07 4.80 -0.08
N VAL A 111 17.42 5.15 1.17
CA VAL A 111 17.67 4.15 2.20
C VAL A 111 17.11 4.60 3.56
N TYR A 112 16.42 3.68 4.23
CA TYR A 112 16.20 3.75 5.66
C TYR A 112 17.29 2.96 6.38
N VAL A 113 17.95 3.58 7.36
CA VAL A 113 18.99 2.94 8.16
C VAL A 113 18.45 2.50 9.51
N ASN A 114 19.05 1.44 10.08
CA ASN A 114 18.78 1.03 11.45
C ASN A 114 20.07 1.17 12.27
N PRO A 115 20.21 2.21 13.08
CA PRO A 115 21.43 2.46 13.85
C PRO A 115 21.57 1.55 15.10
N GLY A 116 20.96 0.37 15.10
CA GLY A 116 21.05 -0.60 16.20
C GLY A 116 20.15 -0.22 17.38
N VAL A 117 18.88 0.01 17.10
CA VAL A 117 17.97 0.66 18.02
C VAL A 117 17.27 -0.29 18.95
N SER A 118 17.68 -0.26 20.22
CA SER A 118 16.83 -0.73 21.32
C SER A 118 16.58 0.36 22.37
N ASP A 119 17.27 1.48 22.30
CA ASP A 119 17.10 2.59 23.24
C ASP A 119 17.05 3.97 22.52
N GLY A 120 16.52 4.98 23.23
CA GLY A 120 16.32 6.31 22.68
C GLY A 120 17.61 7.03 22.25
N ALA A 121 18.77 6.65 22.73
CA ALA A 121 20.04 7.28 22.35
C ALA A 121 20.46 6.88 20.93
N ALA A 122 20.11 5.66 20.51
CA ALA A 122 20.45 5.16 19.18
C ALA A 122 19.73 5.95 18.06
N TYR A 123 18.53 6.48 18.27
CA TYR A 123 17.83 7.31 17.29
C TYR A 123 18.63 8.58 16.91
N ARG A 124 19.41 9.10 17.86
CA ARG A 124 20.25 10.28 17.66
C ARG A 124 21.43 10.05 16.72
N LYS A 125 21.80 8.79 16.46
CA LYS A 125 22.82 8.45 15.46
C LYS A 125 22.46 8.86 14.05
N ILE A 126 21.18 9.16 13.77
CA ILE A 126 20.79 9.73 12.48
C ILE A 126 21.61 10.97 12.10
N SER A 127 22.11 11.72 13.09
CA SER A 127 22.98 12.87 12.86
C SER A 127 24.31 12.51 12.18
N GLU A 128 24.80 11.28 12.29
CA GLU A 128 26.01 10.80 11.63
C GLU A 128 25.78 10.60 10.11
N PHE A 129 24.51 10.39 9.70
CA PHE A 129 24.11 10.15 8.32
C PHE A 129 23.71 11.42 7.56
N LYS A 130 23.80 12.60 8.16
CA LYS A 130 23.40 13.87 7.54
C LYS A 130 24.11 14.20 6.25
N GLN A 131 25.33 13.71 6.08
CA GLN A 131 26.17 13.92 4.90
C GLN A 131 25.76 13.06 3.69
N SER A 132 24.82 12.12 3.84
CA SER A 132 24.35 11.28 2.75
C SER A 132 22.91 11.62 2.36
N ASP A 133 22.72 12.13 1.15
CA ASP A 133 21.38 12.39 0.59
C ASP A 133 20.62 11.12 0.24
N ALA A 134 21.29 9.95 0.24
CA ALA A 134 20.64 8.67 0.06
C ALA A 134 19.78 8.27 1.28
N VAL A 135 20.12 8.77 2.49
CA VAL A 135 19.45 8.38 3.72
C VAL A 135 18.17 9.19 3.92
N LEU A 136 17.02 8.51 3.81
CA LEU A 136 15.70 9.10 4.10
C LEU A 136 15.45 9.27 5.59
N GLY A 137 15.93 8.36 6.41
CA GLY A 137 15.65 8.36 7.83
C GLY A 137 16.05 7.06 8.51
N ILE A 138 15.50 6.83 9.69
CA ILE A 138 15.64 5.54 10.39
C ILE A 138 14.39 4.70 10.21
N CYS A 139 14.57 3.37 10.30
CA CYS A 139 13.48 2.43 10.46
C CYS A 139 13.62 1.66 11.78
N VAL A 140 12.53 1.61 12.54
CA VAL A 140 12.36 0.77 13.71
C VAL A 140 11.38 -0.34 13.36
N ASP A 141 11.81 -1.57 13.50
CA ASP A 141 11.01 -2.73 13.16
C ASP A 141 10.23 -3.23 14.36
N GLU A 142 8.95 -3.45 14.16
CA GLU A 142 8.01 -4.10 15.07
C GLU A 142 8.08 -3.64 16.54
N PRO A 143 7.91 -2.33 16.83
CA PRO A 143 8.06 -1.83 18.19
C PRO A 143 6.88 -2.26 19.08
N ASN A 144 7.20 -2.73 20.29
CA ASN A 144 6.23 -2.89 21.36
C ASN A 144 5.87 -1.52 22.03
N LYS A 145 4.92 -1.51 22.93
CA LYS A 145 4.45 -0.27 23.59
C LYS A 145 5.55 0.49 24.33
N SER A 146 6.48 -0.22 24.98
CA SER A 146 7.62 0.39 25.67
C SER A 146 8.58 1.05 24.69
N GLN A 147 8.87 0.40 23.56
CA GLN A 147 9.72 0.95 22.50
C GLN A 147 9.05 2.17 21.84
N MET A 148 7.75 2.12 21.54
CA MET A 148 7.01 3.29 21.04
C MET A 148 7.03 4.45 22.04
N THR A 149 6.99 4.18 23.35
CA THR A 149 7.13 5.20 24.38
C THR A 149 8.52 5.83 24.37
N SER A 150 9.56 5.02 24.17
CA SER A 150 10.93 5.52 23.97
C SER A 150 11.06 6.36 22.71
N MET A 151 10.42 5.96 21.61
CA MET A 151 10.37 6.74 20.37
C MET A 151 9.70 8.09 20.61
N ALA A 152 8.56 8.09 21.26
CA ALA A 152 7.81 9.30 21.60
C ALA A 152 8.66 10.31 22.40
N ALA A 153 9.49 9.84 23.31
CA ALA A 153 10.39 10.68 24.10
C ALA A 153 11.52 11.32 23.25
N GLN A 154 11.77 10.84 22.03
CA GLN A 154 12.78 11.38 21.13
C GLN A 154 12.22 12.34 20.07
N VAL A 155 10.90 12.46 19.94
CA VAL A 155 10.27 13.25 18.86
C VAL A 155 10.72 14.71 18.88
N ASP A 156 10.78 15.35 20.05
CA ASP A 156 11.22 16.74 20.15
C ASP A 156 12.68 16.93 19.70
N TRP A 157 13.57 16.01 20.07
CA TRP A 157 14.95 16.01 19.60
C TRP A 157 15.00 15.77 18.10
N TRP A 158 14.20 14.83 17.59
CA TRP A 158 14.12 14.48 16.16
C TRP A 158 13.71 15.69 15.32
N ASN A 159 12.64 16.37 15.72
CA ASN A 159 12.15 17.56 15.03
C ASN A 159 13.19 18.67 14.89
N GLN A 160 14.14 18.76 15.84
CA GLN A 160 15.17 19.78 15.86
C GLN A 160 16.48 19.34 15.16
N ASN A 161 16.73 18.04 15.01
CA ASN A 161 18.05 17.54 14.67
C ASN A 161 18.10 16.59 13.49
N SER A 162 16.97 16.11 12.94
CA SER A 162 16.94 15.12 11.86
C SER A 162 17.14 15.70 10.46
N ASP A 163 17.16 17.03 10.28
CA ASP A 163 17.20 17.71 8.98
C ASP A 163 16.08 17.25 8.01
N GLY A 164 14.88 17.06 8.54
CA GLY A 164 13.72 16.65 7.75
C GLY A 164 13.66 15.17 7.40
N ARG A 165 14.53 14.34 7.96
CA ARG A 165 14.52 12.89 7.74
C ARG A 165 13.34 12.22 8.41
N ASN A 166 12.91 11.10 7.84
CA ASN A 166 11.76 10.34 8.29
C ASN A 166 12.06 9.51 9.54
N PHE A 167 11.14 9.50 10.48
CA PHE A 167 11.12 8.58 11.61
C PHE A 167 10.12 7.46 11.28
N TYR A 168 10.59 6.41 10.61
CA TYR A 168 9.76 5.33 10.10
C TYR A 168 9.72 4.15 11.07
N SER A 169 8.58 3.47 11.12
CA SER A 169 8.44 2.18 11.79
C SER A 169 7.57 1.24 10.98
N ASN A 170 8.00 0.00 10.85
CA ASN A 170 7.12 -1.08 10.44
C ASN A 170 6.45 -1.65 11.71
N LEU A 171 5.13 -1.79 11.71
CA LEU A 171 4.34 -2.19 12.86
C LEU A 171 3.93 -3.67 12.76
N PHE A 172 3.75 -4.30 13.91
CA PHE A 172 3.27 -5.67 13.99
C PHE A 172 1.91 -5.89 13.32
N PRO A 173 1.66 -7.08 12.76
CA PRO A 173 0.32 -7.50 12.33
C PRO A 173 -0.62 -7.76 13.53
N SER A 174 -1.92 -7.81 13.25
CA SER A 174 -2.96 -7.92 14.28
C SER A 174 -2.84 -9.12 15.20
N PHE A 175 -2.30 -10.25 14.72
CA PHE A 175 -2.16 -11.48 15.51
C PHE A 175 -0.96 -11.46 16.46
N ALA A 176 -0.04 -10.50 16.35
CA ALA A 176 1.18 -10.46 17.14
C ALA A 176 0.88 -10.39 18.65
N GLN A 177 1.72 -11.06 19.44
CA GLN A 177 1.53 -11.11 20.89
C GLN A 177 1.54 -9.73 21.56
N VAL A 178 2.25 -8.77 20.99
CA VAL A 178 2.26 -7.37 21.44
C VAL A 178 0.85 -6.79 21.33
N VAL A 179 0.19 -6.95 20.19
CA VAL A 179 -1.19 -6.48 19.99
C VAL A 179 -2.14 -7.18 20.97
N GLN A 180 -2.01 -8.50 21.09
CA GLN A 180 -2.89 -9.32 21.94
C GLN A 180 -2.77 -9.01 23.43
N LYS A 181 -1.55 -8.72 23.93
CA LYS A 181 -1.27 -8.58 25.37
C LYS A 181 -1.21 -7.13 25.84
N GLU A 182 -0.73 -6.21 25.00
CA GLU A 182 -0.49 -4.82 25.38
C GLU A 182 -1.59 -3.87 24.91
N PHE A 183 -2.46 -4.34 24.00
CA PHE A 183 -3.58 -3.59 23.41
C PHE A 183 -4.89 -4.39 23.39
N ASP A 184 -5.03 -5.40 24.27
CA ASP A 184 -6.24 -6.21 24.44
C ASP A 184 -6.76 -6.85 23.15
N GLY A 185 -5.88 -7.13 22.18
CA GLY A 185 -6.21 -7.64 20.85
C GLY A 185 -6.84 -6.61 19.91
N VAL A 186 -6.92 -5.33 20.29
CA VAL A 186 -7.51 -4.29 19.45
C VAL A 186 -6.44 -3.68 18.54
N TYR A 187 -6.37 -4.16 17.30
CA TYR A 187 -5.34 -3.76 16.35
C TYR A 187 -5.33 -2.24 16.06
N SER A 188 -6.52 -1.65 15.90
CA SER A 188 -6.62 -0.20 15.69
C SER A 188 -6.02 0.63 16.83
N ASP A 189 -6.05 0.13 18.07
CA ASP A 189 -5.50 0.86 19.22
C ASP A 189 -3.97 0.81 19.23
N TYR A 190 -3.38 -0.30 18.77
CA TYR A 190 -1.93 -0.40 18.56
C TYR A 190 -1.45 0.61 17.49
N LEU A 191 -2.13 0.67 16.35
CA LEU A 191 -1.82 1.62 15.28
C LEU A 191 -2.00 3.08 15.72
N LYS A 192 -3.12 3.39 16.40
CA LYS A 192 -3.40 4.72 16.95
C LYS A 192 -2.38 5.14 17.99
N PHE A 193 -1.95 4.23 18.84
CA PHE A 193 -0.92 4.55 19.84
C PHE A 193 0.37 5.07 19.20
N TYR A 194 0.80 4.48 18.08
CA TYR A 194 1.92 4.98 17.30
C TYR A 194 1.62 6.33 16.66
N CYS A 195 0.46 6.48 16.02
CA CYS A 195 0.05 7.75 15.41
C CYS A 195 -0.01 8.89 16.44
N ASP A 196 -0.65 8.68 17.60
CA ASP A 196 -0.87 9.70 18.62
C ASP A 196 0.43 10.11 19.32
N ASN A 197 1.33 9.16 19.55
CA ASN A 197 2.53 9.41 20.35
C ASN A 197 3.77 9.76 19.53
N VAL A 198 3.83 9.33 18.26
CA VAL A 198 4.98 9.56 17.39
C VAL A 198 4.59 10.38 16.18
N LEU A 199 3.81 9.82 15.23
CA LEU A 199 3.61 10.41 13.91
C LEU A 199 2.95 11.80 13.95
N SER A 200 1.90 11.99 14.76
CA SER A 200 1.19 13.28 14.87
C SER A 200 2.06 14.39 15.42
N LYS A 201 3.10 14.05 16.18
CA LYS A 201 4.02 15.00 16.83
C LYS A 201 5.25 15.33 15.99
N LEU A 202 5.50 14.59 14.91
CA LEU A 202 6.57 14.92 13.95
C LEU A 202 6.18 16.18 13.18
N THR A 203 7.12 17.13 13.07
CA THR A 203 6.93 18.41 12.36
C THR A 203 7.64 18.47 11.03
N SER A 204 8.47 17.49 10.71
CA SER A 204 9.23 17.40 9.47
C SER A 204 9.38 15.94 9.04
N GLY A 205 9.74 15.75 7.76
CA GLY A 205 9.80 14.44 7.14
C GLY A 205 8.42 13.89 6.76
N GLU A 206 8.41 12.85 5.97
CA GLU A 206 7.19 12.12 5.66
C GLU A 206 6.78 11.22 6.82
N LYS A 207 5.49 11.11 7.04
CA LYS A 207 4.90 10.32 8.12
C LYS A 207 4.29 9.07 7.53
N TRP A 208 4.88 7.92 7.82
CA TRP A 208 4.43 6.64 7.31
C TRP A 208 3.81 5.77 8.40
N LEU A 209 2.59 5.35 8.19
CA LEU A 209 1.97 4.25 8.93
C LEU A 209 2.15 2.98 8.11
N SER A 210 2.98 2.09 8.60
CA SER A 210 3.38 0.86 7.92
C SER A 210 3.19 -0.36 8.80
N ALA A 211 2.79 -1.46 8.19
CA ALA A 211 2.75 -2.77 8.83
C ALA A 211 3.02 -3.87 7.80
N ASP A 212 3.12 -5.11 8.28
CA ASP A 212 3.26 -6.29 7.46
C ASP A 212 2.29 -7.40 7.88
N ARG A 213 1.91 -8.19 6.93
CA ARG A 213 1.26 -9.49 7.05
C ARG A 213 1.31 -10.17 5.70
N TYR A 214 1.57 -11.46 5.67
CA TYR A 214 1.80 -12.19 4.43
C TYR A 214 0.62 -13.11 4.13
N PRO A 215 -0.10 -12.92 2.99
CA PRO A 215 -1.36 -13.62 2.74
C PRO A 215 -1.18 -15.02 2.14
N LEU A 216 -0.02 -15.32 1.56
CA LEU A 216 0.18 -16.55 0.80
C LEU A 216 0.50 -17.71 1.73
N THR A 217 -0.41 -18.67 1.86
CA THR A 217 -0.29 -19.78 2.80
C THR A 217 -0.82 -21.09 2.19
N TYR A 218 -0.83 -22.14 3.00
CA TYR A 218 -1.45 -23.42 2.71
C TYR A 218 -2.45 -23.78 3.81
N ASN A 219 -3.53 -24.45 3.42
CA ASN A 219 -4.45 -25.03 4.38
C ASN A 219 -3.92 -26.34 4.98
N GLU A 220 -4.68 -26.95 5.88
CA GLU A 220 -4.31 -28.21 6.55
C GLU A 220 -4.13 -29.39 5.59
N ASN A 221 -4.73 -29.33 4.41
CA ASN A 221 -4.63 -30.34 3.35
C ASN A 221 -3.42 -30.12 2.44
N GLY A 222 -2.62 -29.07 2.66
CA GLY A 222 -1.50 -28.69 1.81
C GLY A 222 -1.90 -28.01 0.50
N GLU A 223 -3.12 -27.49 0.42
CA GLU A 223 -3.57 -26.71 -0.74
C GLU A 223 -3.28 -25.23 -0.53
N LYS A 224 -2.87 -24.54 -1.59
CA LYS A 224 -2.63 -23.09 -1.57
C LYS A 224 -3.90 -22.34 -1.19
N CYS A 225 -3.80 -21.39 -0.29
CA CYS A 225 -4.91 -20.52 0.12
C CYS A 225 -4.38 -19.14 0.54
N LEU A 226 -5.29 -18.21 0.80
CA LEU A 226 -4.99 -16.88 1.31
C LEU A 226 -5.29 -16.80 2.81
N ASP A 227 -4.52 -15.97 3.53
CA ASP A 227 -4.81 -15.65 4.93
C ASP A 227 -6.12 -14.84 5.03
N ASP A 228 -7.06 -15.34 5.83
CA ASP A 228 -8.41 -14.76 5.97
C ASP A 228 -8.42 -13.34 6.57
N ASN A 229 -7.39 -12.99 7.33
CA ASN A 229 -7.33 -11.70 8.03
C ASN A 229 -6.37 -10.69 7.38
N TRP A 230 -5.74 -11.01 6.26
CA TRP A 230 -4.83 -10.09 5.60
C TRP A 230 -5.53 -8.78 5.21
N LEU A 231 -6.67 -8.88 4.52
CA LEU A 231 -7.45 -7.69 4.14
C LEU A 231 -7.99 -6.90 5.35
N PHE A 232 -8.25 -7.58 6.49
CA PHE A 232 -8.63 -6.90 7.72
C PHE A 232 -7.52 -5.99 8.24
N ASP A 233 -6.27 -6.47 8.25
CA ASP A 233 -5.11 -5.68 8.67
C ASP A 233 -4.88 -4.51 7.73
N VAL A 234 -4.91 -4.76 6.41
CA VAL A 234 -4.80 -3.74 5.36
C VAL A 234 -5.86 -2.65 5.52
N GLN A 235 -7.15 -3.03 5.64
CA GLN A 235 -8.22 -2.05 5.79
C GLN A 235 -8.12 -1.28 7.12
N THR A 236 -7.74 -1.95 8.20
CA THR A 236 -7.64 -1.32 9.52
C THR A 236 -6.57 -0.24 9.51
N LEU A 237 -5.40 -0.51 8.91
CA LEU A 237 -4.33 0.47 8.79
C LEU A 237 -4.77 1.67 7.95
N ALA A 238 -5.35 1.46 6.76
CA ALA A 238 -5.85 2.53 5.90
C ALA A 238 -6.89 3.41 6.61
N LYS A 239 -7.82 2.80 7.37
CA LYS A 239 -8.83 3.53 8.16
C LYS A 239 -8.24 4.31 9.32
N VAL A 240 -7.21 3.80 9.97
CA VAL A 240 -6.51 4.53 11.04
C VAL A 240 -5.77 5.70 10.44
N ALA A 241 -4.99 5.51 9.39
CA ALA A 241 -4.25 6.59 8.73
C ALA A 241 -5.16 7.76 8.33
N LYS A 242 -6.35 7.46 7.79
CA LYS A 242 -7.36 8.45 7.37
C LYS A 242 -7.89 9.33 8.52
N GLN A 243 -7.67 8.97 9.79
CA GLN A 243 -8.07 9.79 10.94
C GLN A 243 -7.06 10.89 11.26
N TYR A 244 -5.90 10.90 10.59
CA TYR A 244 -4.79 11.82 10.84
C TYR A 244 -4.42 12.58 9.57
N GLU A 245 -3.96 13.82 9.73
CA GLU A 245 -3.50 14.62 8.61
C GLU A 245 -2.10 14.23 8.16
N ASN A 246 -1.89 14.16 6.85
CA ASN A 246 -0.58 13.94 6.22
C ASN A 246 0.14 12.65 6.67
N ILE A 247 -0.61 11.60 6.97
CA ILE A 247 -0.06 10.26 7.20
C ILE A 247 -0.23 9.44 5.93
N LYS A 248 0.89 9.02 5.35
CA LYS A 248 0.97 8.09 4.23
C LYS A 248 0.90 6.66 4.74
N THR A 249 0.37 5.78 3.91
CA THR A 249 0.21 4.36 4.20
C THR A 249 1.19 3.51 3.41
N ASN A 250 1.79 2.53 4.07
CA ASN A 250 2.62 1.51 3.45
C ASN A 250 2.28 0.12 4.00
N PHE A 251 2.38 -0.90 3.17
CA PHE A 251 2.22 -2.28 3.60
C PHE A 251 3.25 -3.19 2.94
N PHE A 252 3.78 -4.14 3.70
CA PHE A 252 4.69 -5.13 3.15
C PHE A 252 3.91 -6.25 2.47
N ILE A 253 4.31 -6.56 1.24
CA ILE A 253 3.80 -7.69 0.47
C ILE A 253 4.81 -8.84 0.48
N GLN A 254 4.29 -10.04 0.34
CA GLN A 254 5.11 -11.25 0.30
C GLN A 254 5.75 -11.43 -1.08
N THR A 255 7.06 -11.24 -1.15
CA THR A 255 7.88 -11.42 -2.35
C THR A 255 9.00 -12.44 -2.15
N MET A 256 8.82 -13.35 -1.19
CA MET A 256 9.67 -14.53 -0.99
C MET A 256 8.86 -15.64 -0.33
N PRO A 257 9.28 -16.90 -0.44
CA PRO A 257 8.75 -17.96 0.40
C PRO A 257 8.98 -17.60 1.86
N TYR A 258 7.93 -17.68 2.68
CA TYR A 258 8.03 -17.37 4.09
C TYR A 258 7.10 -18.30 4.89
N GLY A 259 7.67 -19.07 5.77
CA GLY A 259 6.92 -20.01 6.57
C GLY A 259 7.80 -21.10 7.15
N ILE A 260 7.19 -22.07 7.84
CA ILE A 260 7.89 -23.20 8.45
C ILE A 260 8.02 -24.32 7.45
N ASP A 261 9.13 -25.07 7.51
CA ASP A 261 9.25 -26.35 6.85
C ASP A 261 8.37 -27.42 7.53
N GLU A 262 8.20 -28.57 6.86
CA GLU A 262 7.37 -29.67 7.35
C GLU A 262 7.89 -30.28 8.67
N ASP A 263 9.15 -30.02 9.00
CA ASP A 263 9.81 -30.53 10.21
C ASP A 263 9.70 -29.53 11.39
N GLY A 264 9.06 -28.38 11.17
CA GLY A 264 8.87 -27.33 12.18
C GLY A 264 10.17 -26.63 12.56
N ASN A 265 11.20 -26.78 11.73
CA ASN A 265 12.46 -26.09 11.93
C ASN A 265 12.42 -24.74 11.28
N ALA A 266 12.98 -23.81 11.97
CA ALA A 266 13.21 -22.46 11.58
C ALA A 266 11.95 -21.76 11.09
N SER A 267 11.86 -20.63 11.27
CA SER A 267 10.99 -19.77 10.58
C SER A 267 9.55 -20.04 10.84
N GLY A 268 9.09 -19.40 11.69
CA GLY A 268 7.76 -19.11 11.54
C GLY A 268 6.79 -20.17 11.96
N ALA A 269 7.15 -21.12 12.82
CA ALA A 269 6.16 -21.89 13.57
C ALA A 269 5.03 -21.01 14.07
N ILE A 270 5.32 -19.75 14.22
CA ILE A 270 4.40 -18.70 14.64
C ILE A 270 3.29 -18.46 13.60
N TYR A 271 3.52 -18.68 12.30
CA TYR A 271 2.62 -18.24 11.23
C TYR A 271 1.93 -19.37 10.48
N GLY A 272 2.30 -20.61 10.71
CA GLY A 272 1.62 -21.79 10.13
C GLY A 272 1.64 -21.85 8.61
N SER A 273 2.45 -21.05 7.95
CA SER A 273 2.61 -21.04 6.50
C SER A 273 3.74 -21.97 6.07
N ARG A 274 3.61 -22.55 4.88
CA ARG A 274 4.64 -23.36 4.24
C ARG A 274 5.32 -22.56 3.14
N ASP A 275 6.46 -23.02 2.66
CA ASP A 275 7.30 -22.37 1.64
C ASP A 275 6.57 -22.13 0.29
N ARG A 276 5.62 -21.23 0.27
CA ARG A 276 4.92 -20.84 -0.95
C ARG A 276 5.71 -19.76 -1.68
N VAL A 277 6.33 -20.16 -2.79
CA VAL A 277 7.01 -19.23 -3.70
C VAL A 277 5.96 -18.36 -4.38
N PRO A 278 6.01 -17.01 -4.24
CA PRO A 278 5.07 -16.12 -4.89
C PRO A 278 5.23 -16.14 -6.42
N SER A 279 4.13 -16.33 -7.13
CA SER A 279 4.06 -16.14 -8.58
C SER A 279 3.89 -14.66 -8.94
N TYR A 280 3.95 -14.33 -10.24
CA TYR A 280 3.62 -12.99 -10.72
C TYR A 280 2.18 -12.61 -10.34
N GLU A 281 1.24 -13.52 -10.49
CA GLU A 281 -0.17 -13.32 -10.17
C GLU A 281 -0.38 -13.11 -8.65
N ASP A 282 0.40 -13.80 -7.82
CA ASP A 282 0.39 -13.60 -6.37
C ASP A 282 0.87 -12.20 -5.97
N VAL A 283 1.95 -11.72 -6.58
CA VAL A 283 2.48 -10.37 -6.34
C VAL A 283 1.48 -9.33 -6.82
N ARG A 284 1.00 -9.47 -8.05
CA ARG A 284 0.04 -8.55 -8.68
C ARG A 284 -1.23 -8.42 -7.84
N MET A 285 -1.79 -9.54 -7.36
CA MET A 285 -2.99 -9.54 -6.51
C MET A 285 -2.78 -8.75 -5.23
N GLN A 286 -1.65 -8.93 -4.55
CA GLN A 286 -1.34 -8.18 -3.33
C GLN A 286 -1.22 -6.68 -3.62
N GLU A 287 -0.50 -6.30 -4.68
CA GLU A 287 -0.31 -4.90 -5.07
C GLU A 287 -1.64 -4.21 -5.38
N TYR A 288 -2.45 -4.80 -6.28
CA TYR A 288 -3.75 -4.22 -6.64
C TYR A 288 -4.73 -4.19 -5.46
N ALA A 289 -4.69 -5.19 -4.56
CA ALA A 289 -5.50 -5.16 -3.36
C ALA A 289 -5.12 -3.98 -2.44
N LEU A 290 -3.83 -3.68 -2.25
CA LEU A 290 -3.40 -2.48 -1.52
C LEU A 290 -3.90 -1.20 -2.20
N MET A 291 -3.82 -1.14 -3.54
CA MET A 291 -4.34 0.00 -4.29
C MET A 291 -5.85 0.18 -4.12
N ALA A 292 -6.63 -0.91 -3.93
CA ALA A 292 -8.07 -0.82 -3.64
C ALA A 292 -8.37 -0.21 -2.25
N PHE A 293 -7.38 -0.10 -1.38
CA PHE A 293 -7.47 0.60 -0.09
C PHE A 293 -6.74 1.95 -0.06
N GLY A 294 -6.24 2.44 -1.20
CA GLY A 294 -5.63 3.75 -1.33
C GLY A 294 -4.27 3.89 -0.66
N TYR A 295 -3.42 2.89 -0.78
CA TYR A 295 -2.07 2.94 -0.23
C TYR A 295 -1.14 3.83 -1.04
N ASP A 296 -0.27 4.56 -0.32
CA ASP A 296 0.76 5.46 -0.89
C ASP A 296 2.09 4.75 -1.16
N GLY A 297 2.26 3.56 -0.61
CA GLY A 297 3.50 2.79 -0.73
C GLY A 297 3.30 1.30 -0.56
N ILE A 298 4.21 0.54 -1.16
CA ILE A 298 4.31 -0.91 -1.09
C ILE A 298 5.75 -1.27 -0.75
N SER A 299 5.95 -2.24 0.14
CA SER A 299 7.27 -2.76 0.47
C SER A 299 7.37 -4.25 0.18
N CYS A 300 8.41 -4.66 -0.54
CA CYS A 300 8.68 -6.06 -0.87
C CYS A 300 9.42 -6.74 0.29
N PHE A 301 8.86 -7.79 0.82
CA PHE A 301 9.53 -8.65 1.80
C PHE A 301 9.93 -9.98 1.13
N CYS A 302 11.21 -10.13 0.70
CA CYS A 302 12.35 -9.22 0.75
C CYS A 302 12.87 -8.90 -0.64
N TYR A 303 13.70 -7.81 -0.77
CA TYR A 303 14.49 -7.60 -1.99
C TYR A 303 15.71 -8.52 -2.01
N ALA A 304 16.50 -8.57 -0.96
CA ALA A 304 17.61 -9.51 -0.82
C ALA A 304 17.25 -10.66 0.11
N SER A 305 17.76 -11.84 -0.19
CA SER A 305 17.52 -13.03 0.64
C SER A 305 18.16 -12.87 2.02
N PRO A 306 17.38 -13.06 3.09
CA PRO A 306 17.91 -12.98 4.45
C PRO A 306 18.84 -14.16 4.75
N LEU A 307 19.62 -14.04 5.83
CA LEU A 307 20.47 -15.11 6.30
C LEU A 307 19.66 -16.34 6.71
N VAL A 308 20.22 -17.51 6.43
CA VAL A 308 19.71 -18.76 6.98
C VAL A 308 19.86 -18.75 8.50
N GLY A 309 18.79 -19.09 9.22
CA GLY A 309 18.78 -19.07 10.67
C GLY A 309 17.40 -19.35 11.24
N PHE A 310 17.13 -18.77 12.40
CA PHE A 310 15.91 -19.03 13.16
C PHE A 310 14.60 -18.80 12.38
N GLU A 311 14.57 -17.81 11.49
CA GLU A 311 13.35 -17.42 10.75
C GLU A 311 13.38 -17.83 9.27
N PHE A 312 14.54 -18.21 8.71
CA PHE A 312 14.67 -18.42 7.27
C PHE A 312 15.46 -19.69 6.96
N ALA A 313 14.87 -20.52 6.10
CA ALA A 313 15.50 -21.73 5.60
C ALA A 313 16.36 -21.44 4.35
N GLU A 314 17.24 -22.39 4.00
CA GLU A 314 18.12 -22.28 2.83
C GLU A 314 17.33 -22.21 1.50
N SER A 315 16.16 -22.88 1.44
CA SER A 315 15.25 -22.88 0.28
C SER A 315 14.50 -21.57 0.10
N GLN A 316 14.44 -20.70 1.12
CA GLN A 316 13.71 -19.45 1.10
C GLN A 316 14.60 -18.34 0.55
N GLU A 317 14.48 -18.06 -0.74
CA GLU A 317 15.18 -16.99 -1.41
C GLU A 317 14.20 -15.89 -1.87
N ALA A 318 14.68 -14.65 -1.83
CA ALA A 318 13.94 -13.45 -2.21
C ALA A 318 14.19 -13.09 -3.69
N MET A 319 13.95 -11.81 -4.07
CA MET A 319 14.18 -11.31 -5.43
C MET A 319 15.65 -11.45 -5.85
N ILE A 320 16.59 -11.20 -4.92
CA ILE A 320 18.02 -11.46 -5.10
C ILE A 320 18.42 -12.60 -4.17
N SER A 321 18.97 -13.65 -4.75
CA SER A 321 19.43 -14.82 -4.03
C SER A 321 20.60 -14.52 -3.09
N ARG A 322 20.92 -15.43 -2.18
CA ARG A 322 22.13 -15.34 -1.33
C ARG A 322 23.42 -15.39 -2.13
N ALA A 323 23.36 -15.93 -3.35
CA ALA A 323 24.48 -15.91 -4.29
C ALA A 323 24.62 -14.58 -5.05
N GLY A 324 23.74 -13.61 -4.80
CA GLY A 324 23.76 -12.30 -5.46
C GLY A 324 23.17 -12.31 -6.88
N GLU A 325 22.33 -13.30 -7.21
CA GLU A 325 21.74 -13.47 -8.53
C GLU A 325 20.23 -13.14 -8.52
N LYS A 326 19.67 -12.74 -9.66
CA LYS A 326 18.22 -12.56 -9.81
C LYS A 326 17.52 -13.92 -9.77
N THR A 327 16.46 -14.04 -8.97
CA THR A 327 15.56 -15.19 -8.97
C THR A 327 14.37 -14.96 -9.93
N ASP A 328 13.53 -15.96 -10.12
CA ASP A 328 12.28 -15.82 -10.89
C ASP A 328 11.31 -14.83 -10.24
N ILE A 329 11.38 -14.69 -8.91
CA ILE A 329 10.60 -13.71 -8.14
C ILE A 329 10.95 -12.28 -8.56
N TYR A 330 12.24 -12.00 -8.86
CA TYR A 330 12.66 -10.69 -9.36
C TYR A 330 11.90 -10.31 -10.65
N ALA A 331 11.77 -11.24 -11.59
CA ALA A 331 11.04 -11.00 -12.83
C ALA A 331 9.54 -10.77 -12.59
N SER A 332 8.96 -11.53 -11.67
CA SER A 332 7.55 -11.41 -11.25
C SER A 332 7.26 -10.05 -10.65
N VAL A 333 8.05 -9.62 -9.66
CA VAL A 333 7.91 -8.31 -9.00
C VAL A 333 8.17 -7.16 -9.97
N LYS A 334 9.23 -7.24 -10.79
CA LYS A 334 9.52 -6.22 -11.81
C LYS A 334 8.33 -6.00 -12.75
N LYS A 335 7.66 -7.08 -13.15
CA LYS A 335 6.51 -7.02 -14.06
C LYS A 335 5.31 -6.38 -13.35
N ALA A 336 4.97 -6.81 -12.15
CA ALA A 336 3.83 -6.30 -11.39
C ALA A 336 4.02 -4.82 -11.01
N ASN A 337 5.16 -4.44 -10.45
CA ASN A 337 5.52 -3.04 -10.19
C ASN A 337 5.40 -2.16 -11.45
N GLY A 338 5.82 -2.69 -12.61
CA GLY A 338 5.76 -1.96 -13.88
C GLY A 338 4.33 -1.62 -14.30
N GLU A 339 3.36 -2.49 -14.02
CA GLU A 339 1.95 -2.23 -14.28
C GLU A 339 1.41 -1.09 -13.43
N LEU A 340 1.71 -1.07 -12.12
CA LEU A 340 1.27 0.00 -11.22
C LEU A 340 1.94 1.33 -11.52
N LEU A 341 3.25 1.35 -11.72
CA LEU A 341 4.02 2.57 -11.99
C LEU A 341 3.66 3.23 -13.32
N ALA A 342 2.94 2.54 -14.20
CA ALA A 342 2.43 3.13 -15.43
C ALA A 342 1.29 4.14 -15.20
N PHE A 343 0.56 4.04 -14.06
CA PHE A 343 -0.57 4.93 -13.75
C PHE A 343 -0.66 5.36 -12.28
N ASP A 344 0.36 5.09 -11.48
CA ASP A 344 0.42 5.45 -10.06
C ASP A 344 0.09 6.93 -9.81
N HIS A 345 0.66 7.80 -10.64
CA HIS A 345 0.42 9.25 -10.60
C HIS A 345 -1.05 9.63 -10.84
N VAL A 346 -1.83 8.79 -11.51
CA VAL A 346 -3.26 9.01 -11.67
C VAL A 346 -4.01 8.57 -10.42
N LEU A 347 -3.76 7.34 -9.96
CA LEU A 347 -4.42 6.78 -8.80
C LEU A 347 -4.20 7.61 -7.53
N LEU A 348 -2.97 8.09 -7.32
CA LEU A 348 -2.60 8.88 -6.14
C LEU A 348 -3.18 10.31 -6.12
N GLN A 349 -3.84 10.74 -7.20
CA GLN A 349 -4.63 11.99 -7.22
C GLN A 349 -6.08 11.76 -6.76
N PHE A 350 -6.42 10.54 -6.33
CA PHE A 350 -7.74 10.18 -5.85
C PHE A 350 -7.69 9.75 -4.38
N ASP A 351 -8.55 10.35 -3.56
CA ASP A 351 -8.70 10.00 -2.15
C ASP A 351 -9.57 8.75 -1.99
N TRP A 352 -9.07 7.74 -1.30
CA TRP A 352 -9.84 6.56 -0.97
C TRP A 352 -11.02 6.89 -0.03
N ILE A 353 -12.24 6.54 -0.43
CA ILE A 353 -13.46 6.76 0.34
C ILE A 353 -13.83 5.52 1.16
N GLY A 354 -13.69 4.35 0.54
CA GLY A 354 -14.00 3.09 1.20
C GLY A 354 -13.98 1.92 0.22
N THR A 355 -14.36 0.77 0.71
CA THR A 355 -14.26 -0.50 -0.02
C THR A 355 -15.60 -1.22 -0.02
N PHE A 356 -15.94 -1.88 -1.11
CA PHE A 356 -17.06 -2.81 -1.20
C PHE A 356 -16.59 -4.10 -1.90
N THR A 357 -17.40 -5.15 -1.87
CA THR A 357 -17.08 -6.43 -2.50
C THR A 357 -18.28 -6.94 -3.26
N ASN A 358 -18.02 -7.74 -4.28
CA ASN A 358 -19.02 -8.62 -4.84
C ASN A 358 -18.59 -10.07 -4.63
N ASP A 359 -19.38 -10.79 -3.82
CA ASP A 359 -19.11 -12.18 -3.47
C ASP A 359 -19.90 -13.02 -4.49
N ALA A 360 -19.23 -13.58 -5.48
CA ALA A 360 -19.88 -14.33 -6.57
C ALA A 360 -20.37 -15.73 -6.15
N GLY A 361 -20.08 -16.13 -4.92
CA GLY A 361 -20.47 -17.44 -4.38
C GLY A 361 -19.65 -18.61 -4.92
N HIS A 362 -18.54 -18.30 -5.56
CA HIS A 362 -17.62 -19.29 -6.15
C HIS A 362 -16.33 -19.48 -5.37
N THR A 363 -16.33 -19.08 -4.22
CA THR A 363 -15.40 -19.16 -3.14
C THR A 363 -14.19 -20.03 -3.26
N THR A 364 -13.08 -19.37 -3.19
CA THR A 364 -11.79 -20.02 -3.32
C THR A 364 -10.70 -19.33 -2.52
N THR A 365 -11.09 -18.35 -1.74
CA THR A 365 -10.22 -17.69 -0.77
C THR A 365 -10.54 -18.20 0.62
N GLY A 366 -9.58 -18.12 1.50
CA GLY A 366 -9.70 -18.64 2.85
C GLY A 366 -9.20 -20.07 3.01
N LYS A 367 -9.01 -20.48 4.26
CA LYS A 367 -8.38 -21.76 4.61
C LYS A 367 -9.23 -22.97 4.23
N ASP A 368 -10.53 -22.84 4.23
CA ASP A 368 -11.46 -23.93 3.86
C ASP A 368 -11.70 -24.03 2.35
N ARG A 369 -11.27 -23.01 1.58
CA ARG A 369 -11.48 -22.90 0.12
C ARG A 369 -12.93 -23.08 -0.33
N THR A 370 -13.88 -22.90 0.56
CA THR A 370 -15.32 -23.06 0.29
C THR A 370 -16.08 -21.73 0.38
N THR A 371 -15.51 -20.76 1.09
CA THR A 371 -16.06 -19.40 1.24
C THR A 371 -14.98 -18.35 1.18
N ASN A 372 -15.26 -17.15 0.67
CA ASN A 372 -14.33 -16.04 0.75
C ASN A 372 -14.36 -15.44 2.16
N THR A 373 -13.65 -16.09 3.06
CA THR A 373 -13.58 -15.64 4.44
C THR A 373 -12.78 -14.35 4.58
N SER A 374 -11.94 -14.00 3.60
CA SER A 374 -11.22 -12.72 3.60
C SER A 374 -12.11 -11.48 3.58
N PHE A 375 -13.32 -11.59 3.00
CA PHE A 375 -14.25 -10.45 2.94
C PHE A 375 -15.12 -10.29 4.20
N GLN A 376 -15.26 -11.32 5.04
CA GLN A 376 -16.18 -11.30 6.18
C GLN A 376 -15.81 -10.25 7.25
N PHE A 377 -14.53 -9.92 7.38
CA PHE A 377 -14.03 -8.97 8.38
C PHE A 377 -13.95 -7.54 7.85
N LEU A 378 -14.26 -7.32 6.58
CA LEU A 378 -14.22 -5.99 5.99
C LEU A 378 -15.43 -5.15 6.41
N SER A 379 -15.17 -3.90 6.70
CA SER A 379 -16.21 -2.88 6.76
C SER A 379 -16.48 -2.39 5.34
N ARG A 380 -17.63 -2.74 4.79
CA ARG A 380 -17.99 -2.51 3.40
C ARG A 380 -18.95 -1.33 3.23
N LEU A 381 -18.73 -0.55 2.17
CA LEU A 381 -19.74 0.40 1.68
C LEU A 381 -20.92 -0.36 1.07
N SER A 382 -22.11 0.22 1.14
CA SER A 382 -23.21 -0.19 0.28
C SER A 382 -23.01 0.37 -1.13
N LEU A 383 -23.51 -0.30 -2.16
CA LEU A 383 -23.43 0.19 -3.53
C LEU A 383 -24.10 1.58 -3.70
N ASP A 384 -25.17 1.84 -2.93
CA ASP A 384 -25.84 3.15 -2.91
C ASP A 384 -24.93 4.30 -2.44
N SER A 385 -23.80 3.98 -1.78
CA SER A 385 -22.80 4.95 -1.37
C SER A 385 -21.81 5.29 -2.47
N VAL A 386 -21.92 4.69 -3.67
CA VAL A 386 -21.10 4.95 -4.84
C VAL A 386 -21.97 5.62 -5.93
N PRO A 387 -22.04 6.96 -5.98
CA PRO A 387 -23.06 7.68 -6.76
C PRO A 387 -23.04 7.42 -8.26
N SER A 388 -21.86 7.08 -8.81
CA SER A 388 -21.72 6.76 -10.24
C SER A 388 -22.26 5.40 -10.61
N LEU A 389 -22.26 4.41 -9.69
CA LEU A 389 -22.65 3.03 -9.95
C LEU A 389 -24.13 2.77 -9.64
N LYS A 390 -24.77 1.96 -10.48
CA LYS A 390 -26.15 1.48 -10.32
C LYS A 390 -26.19 -0.03 -10.04
N GLU A 391 -25.27 -0.76 -10.67
CA GLU A 391 -25.23 -2.22 -10.56
C GLU A 391 -23.81 -2.72 -10.77
N VAL A 392 -23.45 -3.79 -10.08
CA VAL A 392 -22.19 -4.51 -10.23
C VAL A 392 -22.50 -6.01 -10.28
N THR A 393 -21.96 -6.68 -11.28
CA THR A 393 -21.97 -8.15 -11.34
C THR A 393 -20.59 -8.65 -11.70
N THR A 394 -20.17 -9.76 -11.10
CA THR A 394 -18.87 -10.38 -11.33
C THR A 394 -19.03 -11.89 -11.42
N SER A 395 -18.14 -12.57 -12.11
CA SER A 395 -18.13 -14.03 -12.18
C SER A 395 -17.32 -14.68 -11.07
N GLN A 396 -16.48 -13.89 -10.40
CA GLN A 396 -15.61 -14.31 -9.31
C GLN A 396 -15.72 -13.32 -8.14
N ASP A 397 -15.04 -13.65 -7.03
CA ASP A 397 -14.95 -12.77 -5.88
C ASP A 397 -14.09 -11.55 -6.20
N THR A 398 -14.70 -10.36 -6.14
CA THR A 398 -14.08 -9.11 -6.55
C THR A 398 -14.04 -8.11 -5.41
N LEU A 399 -12.86 -7.55 -5.17
CA LEU A 399 -12.62 -6.48 -4.23
C LEU A 399 -12.70 -5.13 -4.98
N PHE A 400 -13.42 -4.16 -4.43
CA PHE A 400 -13.55 -2.83 -5.00
C PHE A 400 -13.10 -1.75 -4.01
N GLY A 401 -12.25 -0.83 -4.48
CA GLY A 401 -11.98 0.45 -3.84
C GLY A 401 -12.77 1.57 -4.53
N TYR A 402 -13.36 2.46 -3.74
CA TYR A 402 -14.04 3.66 -4.23
C TYR A 402 -13.27 4.90 -3.83
N PHE A 403 -13.11 5.82 -4.78
CA PHE A 403 -12.27 7.00 -4.68
C PHE A 403 -12.95 8.23 -5.26
N ASN A 404 -12.50 9.43 -4.83
CA ASN A 404 -12.81 10.68 -5.48
C ASN A 404 -11.55 11.52 -5.67
N ASP A 405 -11.45 12.24 -6.79
CA ASP A 405 -10.44 13.28 -6.96
C ASP A 405 -10.89 14.63 -6.37
N GLU A 406 -10.02 15.65 -6.45
CA GLU A 406 -10.29 17.00 -5.95
C GLU A 406 -11.50 17.67 -6.63
N ASP A 407 -11.82 17.30 -7.87
CA ASP A 407 -12.94 17.83 -8.65
C ASP A 407 -14.24 17.04 -8.43
N GLY A 408 -14.20 15.96 -7.64
CA GLY A 408 -15.33 15.07 -7.33
C GLY A 408 -15.61 14.05 -8.43
N ASN A 409 -14.64 13.76 -9.30
CA ASN A 409 -14.75 12.64 -10.23
C ASN A 409 -14.56 11.31 -9.48
N ASP A 410 -15.41 10.34 -9.79
CA ASP A 410 -15.34 9.01 -9.19
C ASP A 410 -14.22 8.17 -9.81
N GLY A 411 -13.47 7.47 -8.96
CA GLY A 411 -12.52 6.43 -9.32
C GLY A 411 -12.91 5.10 -8.68
N ILE A 412 -12.78 4.01 -9.43
CA ILE A 412 -13.10 2.66 -8.95
C ILE A 412 -11.92 1.74 -9.26
N MET A 413 -11.30 1.17 -8.23
CA MET A 413 -10.34 0.07 -8.38
C MET A 413 -11.12 -1.24 -8.24
N ALA A 414 -11.11 -2.09 -9.25
CA ALA A 414 -11.66 -3.44 -9.17
C ALA A 414 -10.53 -4.46 -9.24
N VAL A 415 -10.54 -5.47 -8.38
CA VAL A 415 -9.48 -6.48 -8.26
C VAL A 415 -10.08 -7.88 -8.23
N ASN A 416 -9.64 -8.74 -9.12
CA ASN A 416 -9.91 -10.18 -9.07
C ASN A 416 -9.17 -10.77 -7.86
N TYR A 417 -9.87 -10.84 -6.71
CA TYR A 417 -9.30 -11.26 -5.43
C TYR A 417 -9.64 -12.72 -5.14
N ASN A 418 -8.94 -13.61 -5.81
CA ASN A 418 -9.09 -15.06 -5.67
C ASN A 418 -7.73 -15.72 -5.47
N GLU A 419 -7.74 -16.94 -4.93
CA GLU A 419 -6.52 -17.75 -4.87
C GLU A 419 -5.95 -17.98 -6.29
N THR A 420 -4.77 -17.45 -6.53
CA THR A 420 -4.21 -17.33 -7.89
C THR A 420 -3.93 -18.69 -8.56
N SER A 421 -3.61 -19.73 -7.77
CA SER A 421 -3.36 -21.08 -8.31
C SER A 421 -4.59 -21.74 -8.93
N LEU A 422 -5.78 -21.18 -8.72
CA LEU A 422 -7.01 -21.64 -9.34
C LEU A 422 -7.19 -21.14 -10.78
N ASN A 423 -6.35 -20.19 -11.20
CA ASN A 423 -6.36 -19.63 -12.55
C ASN A 423 -7.74 -19.09 -12.99
N LEU A 424 -8.46 -18.45 -12.07
CA LEU A 424 -9.79 -17.91 -12.34
C LEU A 424 -9.67 -16.52 -12.96
N THR A 425 -10.24 -16.34 -14.14
CA THR A 425 -10.51 -15.02 -14.73
C THR A 425 -11.85 -14.50 -14.25
N ASP A 426 -12.00 -13.20 -14.11
CA ASP A 426 -13.23 -12.57 -13.63
C ASP A 426 -13.88 -11.71 -14.71
N GLU A 427 -15.10 -12.10 -15.11
CA GLU A 427 -15.93 -11.30 -16.00
C GLU A 427 -16.71 -10.29 -15.15
N ILE A 428 -16.32 -9.01 -15.20
CA ILE A 428 -16.95 -7.94 -14.44
C ILE A 428 -17.84 -7.07 -15.32
N SER A 429 -18.97 -6.69 -14.81
CA SER A 429 -19.89 -5.77 -15.45
C SER A 429 -20.31 -4.67 -14.48
N LEU A 430 -19.99 -3.44 -14.81
CA LEU A 430 -20.33 -2.25 -14.06
C LEU A 430 -21.35 -1.43 -14.82
N THR A 431 -22.49 -1.14 -14.20
CA THR A 431 -23.51 -0.25 -14.78
C THR A 431 -23.43 1.10 -14.10
N PHE A 432 -22.95 2.09 -14.81
CA PHE A 432 -22.95 3.51 -14.40
C PHE A 432 -24.28 4.19 -14.71
N ASP A 433 -24.49 5.39 -14.13
CA ASP A 433 -25.63 6.22 -14.50
C ASP A 433 -25.51 6.68 -15.95
N GLY A 434 -26.15 5.96 -16.88
CA GLY A 434 -26.10 6.23 -18.31
C GLY A 434 -26.70 7.56 -18.75
N SER A 435 -27.33 8.33 -17.83
CA SER A 435 -27.72 9.73 -18.08
C SER A 435 -26.59 10.72 -17.85
N LYS A 436 -25.52 10.29 -17.13
CA LYS A 436 -24.37 11.11 -16.77
C LYS A 436 -23.08 10.67 -17.47
N TYR A 437 -22.90 9.37 -17.70
CA TYR A 437 -21.66 8.82 -18.18
C TYR A 437 -21.87 8.01 -19.47
N ASN A 438 -21.01 8.23 -20.47
CA ASN A 438 -21.02 7.48 -21.72
C ASN A 438 -19.64 6.87 -22.09
N LYS A 439 -18.62 7.18 -21.29
CA LYS A 439 -17.27 6.67 -21.45
C LYS A 439 -16.64 6.36 -20.10
N ALA A 440 -15.59 5.56 -20.10
CA ALA A 440 -14.69 5.34 -18.97
C ALA A 440 -13.23 5.27 -19.45
N VAL A 441 -12.33 5.86 -18.68
CA VAL A 441 -10.91 5.57 -18.77
C VAL A 441 -10.63 4.38 -17.87
N CYS A 442 -9.95 3.37 -18.40
CA CYS A 442 -9.53 2.17 -17.68
C CYS A 442 -8.02 2.06 -17.72
N TYR A 443 -7.38 1.88 -16.56
CA TYR A 443 -5.97 1.53 -16.44
C TYR A 443 -5.89 0.05 -16.06
N ILE A 444 -5.48 -0.79 -17.00
CA ILE A 444 -5.43 -2.25 -16.86
C ILE A 444 -4.15 -2.79 -17.46
N GLY A 445 -3.44 -3.67 -16.74
CA GLY A 445 -2.15 -4.22 -17.18
C GLY A 445 -1.09 -3.15 -17.50
N GLY A 446 -1.15 -1.99 -16.85
CA GLY A 446 -0.27 -0.84 -17.11
C GLY A 446 -0.67 0.01 -18.32
N GLU A 447 -1.75 -0.31 -19.03
CA GLU A 447 -2.21 0.43 -20.21
C GLU A 447 -3.42 1.33 -19.91
N LYS A 448 -3.45 2.52 -20.50
CA LYS A 448 -4.60 3.44 -20.49
C LYS A 448 -5.51 3.16 -21.68
N VAL A 449 -6.75 2.76 -21.43
CA VAL A 449 -7.74 2.45 -22.46
C VAL A 449 -9.01 3.26 -22.22
N VAL A 450 -9.56 3.89 -23.26
CA VAL A 450 -10.87 4.55 -23.20
C VAL A 450 -11.93 3.60 -23.75
N LYS A 451 -12.95 3.32 -22.95
CA LYS A 451 -14.09 2.48 -23.31
C LYS A 451 -15.35 3.30 -23.46
N THR A 452 -16.17 2.98 -24.46
CA THR A 452 -17.53 3.52 -24.58
C THR A 452 -18.48 2.66 -23.78
N LEU A 453 -19.36 3.29 -23.00
CA LEU A 453 -20.36 2.60 -22.19
C LEU A 453 -21.62 2.34 -23.03
N ASP A 454 -22.05 1.08 -23.10
CA ASP A 454 -23.35 0.76 -23.74
C ASP A 454 -24.50 1.02 -22.76
N LYS A 455 -25.18 2.16 -22.90
CA LYS A 455 -26.23 2.61 -21.97
C LYS A 455 -25.77 2.68 -20.50
N GLY A 456 -24.53 3.07 -20.29
CA GLY A 456 -23.89 3.12 -18.99
C GLY A 456 -23.16 1.84 -18.58
N LYS A 457 -23.23 0.78 -19.36
CA LYS A 457 -22.62 -0.51 -19.03
C LYS A 457 -21.17 -0.62 -19.54
N LEU A 458 -20.28 -1.08 -18.67
CA LEU A 458 -18.89 -1.42 -18.93
C LEU A 458 -18.67 -2.89 -18.63
N ASP A 459 -18.28 -3.67 -19.62
CA ASP A 459 -17.89 -5.07 -19.45
C ASP A 459 -16.36 -5.20 -19.62
N LEU A 460 -15.71 -5.90 -18.69
CA LEU A 460 -14.27 -6.15 -18.67
C LEU A 460 -14.00 -7.59 -18.23
N THR A 461 -12.87 -8.14 -18.67
CA THR A 461 -12.33 -9.39 -18.15
C THR A 461 -11.04 -9.09 -17.40
N LEU A 462 -10.97 -9.47 -16.14
CA LEU A 462 -9.75 -9.40 -15.35
C LEU A 462 -9.04 -10.76 -15.35
N GLY A 463 -7.76 -10.73 -15.62
CA GLY A 463 -6.90 -11.91 -15.45
C GLY A 463 -6.72 -12.29 -13.98
N VAL A 464 -5.99 -13.38 -13.76
CA VAL A 464 -5.71 -13.89 -12.42
C VAL A 464 -4.96 -12.84 -11.58
N GLY A 465 -5.50 -12.44 -10.42
CA GLY A 465 -4.93 -11.43 -9.54
C GLY A 465 -4.83 -10.03 -10.15
N GLU A 466 -5.49 -9.79 -11.28
CA GLU A 466 -5.45 -8.50 -11.97
C GLU A 466 -6.41 -7.50 -11.36
N GLY A 467 -6.00 -6.22 -11.43
CA GLY A 467 -6.85 -5.10 -11.10
C GLY A 467 -7.00 -4.12 -12.26
N VAL A 468 -8.03 -3.28 -12.16
CA VAL A 468 -8.28 -2.18 -13.09
C VAL A 468 -8.72 -0.94 -12.33
N PHE A 469 -8.13 0.21 -12.66
CA PHE A 469 -8.61 1.51 -12.18
C PHE A 469 -9.47 2.17 -13.23
N ILE A 470 -10.70 2.55 -12.87
CA ILE A 470 -11.77 2.99 -13.78
C ILE A 470 -12.24 4.38 -13.38
N ILE A 471 -12.27 5.32 -14.33
CA ILE A 471 -12.77 6.68 -14.14
C ILE A 471 -13.89 6.93 -15.18
N PRO A 472 -15.18 6.97 -14.75
CA PRO A 472 -16.29 7.26 -15.66
C PRO A 472 -16.34 8.74 -16.02
N PHE A 473 -16.68 9.07 -17.28
CA PHE A 473 -16.82 10.45 -17.75
C PHE A 473 -17.83 10.58 -18.89
N ALA A 474 -18.10 11.81 -19.32
CA ALA A 474 -19.01 12.13 -20.42
C ALA A 474 -18.33 13.06 -21.45
N GLU A 475 -18.35 12.66 -22.71
CA GLU A 475 -17.81 13.42 -23.82
C GLU A 475 -18.89 13.85 -24.83
#